data_9b242814aa8c99e6997277cf4e88421d
#
_entry.id   9b242814aa8c99e6997277cf4e88421d
#
_cell.length_a   1.000
_cell.length_b   1.000
_cell.length_c   1.000
_cell.angle_alpha   90.00
_cell.angle_beta   90.00
_cell.angle_gamma   90.00
#
_symmetry.space_group_name_H-M   'P 1'
#
loop_
_entity.id
_entity.type
_entity.pdbx_description
1 polymer ?
#
loop_
_entity_poly.entity_id
_entity_poly.type
_entity_poly.pdbx_seq_one_letter_code
_entity_poly.pdbx_strand_id
1 'polypeptide(L)'
;KVEYLVYIPLDEFKGNLLYKDSGYNVIYAAIDGAAALNTYSDEYFDLTDPVKERVKELGENTMEELAAEQMIPSDGSIPLKWYVYDRNSHFSYVDYGNCGDRMDAIARIFPAFFYLVAALVCLTTMTRMVDEQRQTIGTLKALGYNKFRIAMKYITYAAVASLTGGVIGCFVGLNTFPGIIFTAWNTAYTVDGLVPAPQIALCIVAVAIAVFVTVVAVIAACIGELTEEPAMLLRPKSPK
;
A
#
# COMPACT_ATOMS: atom_id res chain seq x y z
N LYS A 1 17.39 -18.39 6.12
CA LYS A 1 17.36 -19.49 5.17
C LYS A 1 16.62 -20.64 5.83
N VAL A 2 15.35 -20.78 5.57
CA VAL A 2 14.62 -21.99 5.95
C VAL A 2 15.00 -23.03 4.93
N GLU A 3 15.91 -23.91 5.31
CA GLU A 3 16.28 -25.05 4.52
C GLU A 3 15.21 -26.11 4.78
N TYR A 4 14.22 -26.18 3.90
CA TYR A 4 13.25 -27.27 3.73
C TYR A 4 12.60 -27.87 5.00
N LEU A 5 11.30 -27.63 5.16
CA LEU A 5 10.47 -28.41 6.07
C LEU A 5 10.17 -29.76 5.39
N VAL A 6 10.81 -30.81 5.84
CA VAL A 6 10.55 -32.16 5.32
C VAL A 6 9.50 -32.82 6.20
N TYR A 7 8.31 -33.08 5.64
CA TYR A 7 7.30 -33.90 6.29
C TYR A 7 7.63 -35.38 5.97
N ILE A 8 7.99 -36.13 6.99
CA ILE A 8 8.21 -37.57 6.87
C ILE A 8 7.02 -38.26 7.53
N PRO A 9 6.32 -39.18 6.84
CA PRO A 9 5.27 -39.97 7.46
C PRO A 9 5.77 -40.71 8.68
N LEU A 10 4.98 -40.76 9.75
CA LEU A 10 5.38 -41.34 11.02
C LEU A 10 5.81 -42.81 10.89
N ASP A 11 5.23 -43.55 9.95
CA ASP A 11 5.54 -44.95 9.69
C ASP A 11 6.94 -45.17 9.09
N GLU A 12 7.43 -44.21 8.30
CA GLU A 12 8.81 -44.24 7.78
C GLU A 12 9.83 -43.80 8.85
N PHE A 13 9.42 -43.01 9.83
CA PHE A 13 10.26 -42.54 10.91
C PHE A 13 10.50 -43.58 11.98
N LYS A 14 9.56 -44.53 12.19
CA LYS A 14 9.64 -45.59 13.19
C LYS A 14 10.80 -46.58 12.95
N GLY A 15 11.36 -46.60 11.75
CA GLY A 15 12.56 -47.42 11.41
C GLY A 15 13.88 -46.75 11.70
N ASN A 16 13.93 -45.50 12.17
CA ASN A 16 15.18 -44.76 12.36
C ASN A 16 15.71 -44.93 13.79
N LEU A 17 16.99 -45.31 13.92
CA LEU A 17 17.67 -45.57 15.21
C LEU A 17 17.66 -44.39 16.20
N LEU A 18 17.33 -43.17 15.75
CA LEU A 18 17.27 -41.98 16.57
C LEU A 18 15.84 -41.74 17.16
N TYR A 19 14.83 -42.50 16.71
CA TYR A 19 13.47 -42.40 17.21
C TYR A 19 13.23 -43.50 18.25
N LYS A 20 13.33 -43.14 19.50
CA LYS A 20 12.86 -43.98 20.61
C LYS A 20 11.36 -43.66 20.81
N ASP A 21 10.55 -44.67 20.95
CA ASP A 21 9.08 -44.69 21.06
C ASP A 21 8.54 -43.95 22.31
N SER A 22 9.02 -42.71 22.54
CA SER A 22 8.81 -41.95 23.78
C SER A 22 8.11 -40.60 23.60
N GLY A 23 7.13 -40.54 22.67
CA GLY A 23 6.23 -39.39 22.59
C GLY A 23 6.52 -38.42 21.46
N TYR A 24 5.56 -37.56 21.21
CA TYR A 24 5.64 -36.47 20.22
C TYR A 24 6.38 -35.29 20.84
N ASN A 25 7.36 -34.74 20.13
CA ASN A 25 8.07 -33.54 20.53
C ASN A 25 7.54 -32.26 19.88
N VAL A 26 6.67 -32.38 18.87
CA VAL A 26 6.03 -31.27 18.17
C VAL A 26 4.58 -31.60 17.89
N ILE A 27 3.71 -30.63 18.14
CA ILE A 27 2.27 -30.72 17.86
C ILE A 27 1.92 -29.58 16.90
N TYR A 28 1.31 -29.93 15.77
CA TYR A 28 0.76 -28.95 14.85
C TYR A 28 -0.76 -28.87 15.07
N ALA A 29 -1.24 -27.67 15.39
CA ALA A 29 -2.65 -27.40 15.57
C ALA A 29 -3.15 -26.50 14.43
N ALA A 30 -4.23 -26.88 13.78
CA ALA A 30 -4.98 -26.06 12.86
C ALA A 30 -6.23 -25.51 13.57
N ILE A 31 -6.47 -24.21 13.45
CA ILE A 31 -7.63 -23.55 14.02
C ILE A 31 -8.71 -23.50 12.95
N ASP A 32 -9.91 -24.03 13.30
CA ASP A 32 -11.05 -24.07 12.40
C ASP A 32 -11.47 -22.62 12.02
N GLY A 33 -11.74 -22.40 10.73
CA GLY A 33 -12.08 -21.09 10.19
C GLY A 33 -10.90 -20.17 9.90
N ALA A 34 -9.71 -20.36 10.49
CA ALA A 34 -8.56 -19.50 10.29
C ALA A 34 -8.02 -19.51 8.84
N ALA A 35 -8.17 -20.63 8.14
CA ALA A 35 -7.71 -20.78 6.76
C ALA A 35 -8.48 -19.91 5.74
N ALA A 36 -9.70 -19.48 6.07
CA ALA A 36 -10.54 -18.65 5.23
C ALA A 36 -10.28 -17.15 5.41
N LEU A 37 -9.55 -16.76 6.45
CA LEU A 37 -9.28 -15.38 6.80
C LEU A 37 -7.94 -14.90 6.19
N ASN A 38 -7.86 -13.59 5.96
CA ASN A 38 -6.58 -12.99 5.62
C ASN A 38 -5.67 -13.05 6.86
N THR A 39 -4.52 -13.69 6.72
CA THR A 39 -3.59 -13.95 7.82
C THR A 39 -2.95 -12.71 8.45
N TYR A 40 -3.09 -11.55 7.81
CA TYR A 40 -2.64 -10.23 8.32
C TYR A 40 -3.80 -9.34 8.79
N SER A 41 -5.04 -9.87 8.85
CA SER A 41 -6.18 -9.11 9.36
C SER A 41 -6.36 -9.26 10.87
N ASP A 42 -6.93 -8.23 11.49
CA ASP A 42 -7.28 -8.26 12.91
C ASP A 42 -8.22 -9.43 13.24
N GLU A 43 -9.16 -9.76 12.32
CA GLU A 43 -10.08 -10.89 12.47
C GLU A 43 -9.35 -12.24 12.61
N TYR A 44 -8.22 -12.40 11.93
CA TYR A 44 -7.38 -13.61 12.06
C TYR A 44 -6.74 -13.67 13.45
N PHE A 45 -6.20 -12.57 13.95
CA PHE A 45 -5.57 -12.52 15.27
C PHE A 45 -6.60 -12.65 16.39
N ASP A 46 -7.76 -12.02 16.26
CA ASP A 46 -8.87 -12.18 17.22
C ASP A 46 -9.32 -13.65 17.39
N LEU A 47 -9.24 -14.42 16.31
CA LEU A 47 -9.57 -15.86 16.34
C LEU A 47 -8.41 -16.69 16.89
N THR A 48 -7.17 -16.37 16.56
CA THR A 48 -6.00 -17.23 16.84
C THR A 48 -5.33 -16.95 18.17
N ASP A 49 -5.28 -15.71 18.63
CA ASP A 49 -4.59 -15.33 19.86
C ASP A 49 -5.19 -15.95 21.13
N PRO A 50 -6.52 -16.03 21.32
CA PRO A 50 -7.09 -16.70 22.48
C PRO A 50 -6.75 -18.20 22.52
N VAL A 51 -6.69 -18.85 21.35
CA VAL A 51 -6.33 -20.27 21.25
C VAL A 51 -4.86 -20.47 21.59
N LYS A 52 -4.00 -19.60 21.10
CA LYS A 52 -2.56 -19.59 21.39
C LYS A 52 -2.28 -19.46 22.88
N GLU A 53 -2.90 -18.49 23.55
CA GLU A 53 -2.73 -18.29 25.00
C GLU A 53 -3.23 -19.52 25.79
N ARG A 54 -4.36 -20.11 25.38
CA ARG A 54 -4.86 -21.33 26.02
C ARG A 54 -3.95 -22.54 25.82
N VAL A 55 -3.36 -22.70 24.62
CA VAL A 55 -2.39 -23.79 24.34
C VAL A 55 -1.11 -23.57 25.15
N LYS A 56 -0.69 -22.34 25.32
CA LYS A 56 0.46 -22.00 26.16
C LYS A 56 0.22 -22.35 27.63
N GLU A 57 -0.92 -21.93 28.17
CA GLU A 57 -1.33 -22.23 29.57
C GLU A 57 -1.43 -23.73 29.80
N LEU A 58 -2.09 -24.47 28.89
CA LEU A 58 -2.19 -25.93 28.98
C LEU A 58 -0.82 -26.60 28.94
N GLY A 59 0.08 -26.13 28.07
CA GLY A 59 1.40 -26.69 27.98
C GLY A 59 2.27 -26.42 29.23
N GLU A 60 2.18 -25.23 29.80
CA GLU A 60 2.87 -24.87 31.05
C GLU A 60 2.36 -25.74 32.21
N ASN A 61 1.04 -25.89 32.38
CA ASN A 61 0.43 -26.74 33.40
C ASN A 61 0.86 -28.21 33.23
N THR A 62 0.85 -28.72 32.00
CA THR A 62 1.27 -30.11 31.72
C THR A 62 2.75 -30.31 32.03
N MET A 63 3.60 -29.33 31.79
CA MET A 63 5.03 -29.40 32.14
C MET A 63 5.24 -29.41 33.66
N GLU A 64 4.47 -28.65 34.41
CA GLU A 64 4.49 -28.66 35.87
C GLU A 64 4.02 -30.00 36.43
N GLU A 65 2.95 -30.61 35.90
CA GLU A 65 2.47 -31.93 36.26
C GLU A 65 3.52 -33.03 36.00
N LEU A 66 4.13 -33.03 34.80
CA LEU A 66 5.19 -33.99 34.45
C LEU A 66 6.44 -33.84 35.31
N ALA A 67 6.77 -32.62 35.73
CA ALA A 67 7.86 -32.36 36.67
C ALA A 67 7.53 -32.89 38.07
N ALA A 68 6.29 -32.72 38.54
CA ALA A 68 5.83 -33.22 39.81
C ALA A 68 5.78 -34.77 39.90
N GLU A 69 5.45 -35.41 38.79
CA GLU A 69 5.40 -36.91 38.70
C GLU A 69 6.80 -37.53 38.50
N GLN A 70 7.88 -36.77 38.58
CA GLN A 70 9.28 -37.21 38.33
C GLN A 70 9.52 -37.89 36.99
N MET A 71 8.65 -37.69 36.02
CA MET A 71 8.86 -38.17 34.65
C MET A 71 9.95 -37.37 33.91
N ILE A 72 10.30 -36.23 34.45
CA ILE A 72 11.38 -35.36 33.94
C ILE A 72 12.52 -35.39 34.95
N PRO A 73 13.79 -35.60 34.52
CA PRO A 73 14.93 -35.53 35.40
C PRO A 73 15.02 -34.14 36.05
N SER A 74 14.92 -34.09 37.39
CA SER A 74 15.00 -32.84 38.15
C SER A 74 16.46 -32.32 38.33
N ASP A 75 17.42 -33.01 37.72
CA ASP A 75 18.85 -32.66 37.77
C ASP A 75 19.28 -31.49 36.87
N GLY A 76 18.31 -30.89 36.14
CA GLY A 76 18.58 -29.78 35.22
C GLY A 76 19.35 -30.13 33.94
N SER A 77 19.61 -31.43 33.69
CA SER A 77 20.38 -31.90 32.56
C SER A 77 19.66 -31.68 31.22
N ILE A 78 18.32 -31.60 31.22
CA ILE A 78 17.51 -31.31 30.04
C ILE A 78 16.40 -30.32 30.44
N PRO A 79 16.52 -29.03 30.12
CA PRO A 79 15.45 -28.08 30.37
C PRO A 79 14.31 -28.36 29.39
N LEU A 80 13.30 -29.09 29.82
CA LEU A 80 12.06 -29.22 29.07
C LEU A 80 11.29 -27.91 29.19
N LYS A 81 11.08 -27.27 28.04
CA LYS A 81 10.37 -26.01 27.97
C LYS A 81 9.32 -26.08 26.86
N TRP A 82 8.12 -25.67 27.20
CA TRP A 82 7.03 -25.59 26.24
C TRP A 82 7.14 -24.32 25.41
N TYR A 83 7.19 -24.43 24.09
CA TYR A 83 7.23 -23.32 23.17
C TYR A 83 6.01 -23.37 22.27
N VAL A 84 5.27 -22.27 22.19
CA VAL A 84 4.16 -22.12 21.27
C VAL A 84 4.62 -21.16 20.16
N TYR A 85 4.73 -21.69 18.96
CA TYR A 85 5.07 -20.93 17.78
C TYR A 85 3.82 -20.66 16.96
N ASP A 86 3.62 -19.41 16.65
CA ASP A 86 2.59 -18.93 15.73
C ASP A 86 3.24 -18.41 14.44
N ARG A 87 2.44 -17.87 13.53
CA ARG A 87 2.95 -17.25 12.31
C ARG A 87 3.83 -16.04 12.60
N ASN A 88 3.54 -15.28 13.65
CA ASN A 88 4.36 -14.14 14.06
C ASN A 88 5.75 -14.54 14.58
N SER A 89 5.93 -15.80 14.97
CA SER A 89 7.25 -16.34 15.33
C SER A 89 8.10 -16.67 14.10
N HIS A 90 7.49 -16.69 12.92
CA HIS A 90 8.19 -17.01 11.68
C HIS A 90 8.72 -15.73 11.01
N PHE A 91 10.04 -15.58 10.96
CA PHE A 91 10.71 -14.38 10.46
C PHE A 91 10.22 -13.96 9.06
N SER A 92 10.15 -14.90 8.11
CA SER A 92 9.75 -14.56 6.73
C SER A 92 8.30 -14.08 6.63
N TYR A 93 7.42 -14.57 7.51
CA TYR A 93 6.04 -14.11 7.55
C TYR A 93 5.95 -12.67 8.06
N VAL A 94 6.63 -12.37 9.17
CA VAL A 94 6.67 -11.02 9.76
C VAL A 94 7.33 -10.02 8.79
N ASP A 95 8.42 -10.43 8.17
CA ASP A 95 9.15 -9.58 7.22
C ASP A 95 8.31 -9.25 5.99
N TYR A 96 7.57 -10.23 5.45
CA TYR A 96 6.63 -10.02 4.35
C TYR A 96 5.53 -9.02 4.72
N GLY A 97 4.93 -9.15 5.91
CA GLY A 97 3.95 -8.21 6.44
C GLY A 97 4.51 -6.79 6.56
N ASN A 98 5.68 -6.65 7.19
CA ASN A 98 6.37 -5.38 7.35
C ASN A 98 6.72 -4.72 5.99
N CYS A 99 7.06 -5.52 4.98
CA CYS A 99 7.27 -5.02 3.63
C CYS A 99 5.98 -4.46 3.02
N GLY A 100 4.85 -5.12 3.25
CA GLY A 100 3.52 -4.63 2.86
C GLY A 100 3.20 -3.27 3.49
N ASP A 101 3.40 -3.15 4.79
CA ASP A 101 3.15 -1.91 5.54
C ASP A 101 4.04 -0.75 5.08
N ARG A 102 5.31 -1.04 4.80
CA ARG A 102 6.23 -0.04 4.23
C ARG A 102 5.79 0.43 2.84
N MET A 103 5.31 -0.50 1.99
CA MET A 103 4.77 -0.15 0.68
C MET A 103 3.51 0.70 0.79
N ASP A 104 2.61 0.38 1.73
CA ASP A 104 1.41 1.18 1.99
C ASP A 104 1.77 2.60 2.47
N ALA A 105 2.74 2.74 3.38
CA ALA A 105 3.23 4.03 3.84
C ALA A 105 3.80 4.88 2.68
N ILE A 106 4.59 4.27 1.80
CA ILE A 106 5.13 4.92 0.60
C ILE A 106 3.98 5.32 -0.33
N ALA A 107 3.03 4.42 -0.58
CA ALA A 107 1.90 4.67 -1.45
C ALA A 107 1.00 5.82 -0.98
N ARG A 108 0.97 6.13 0.31
CA ARG A 108 0.24 7.28 0.87
C ARG A 108 0.99 8.61 0.70
N ILE A 109 2.30 8.61 0.84
CA ILE A 109 3.11 9.84 0.85
C ILE A 109 3.51 10.27 -0.56
N PHE A 110 3.96 9.34 -1.40
CA PHE A 110 4.48 9.64 -2.74
C PHE A 110 3.49 10.40 -3.65
N PRO A 111 2.21 10.04 -3.72
CA PRO A 111 1.26 10.76 -4.55
C PRO A 111 1.16 12.25 -4.20
N ALA A 112 1.29 12.62 -2.92
CA ALA A 112 1.24 14.01 -2.49
C ALA A 112 2.36 14.85 -3.13
N PHE A 113 3.58 14.32 -3.20
CA PHE A 113 4.69 14.98 -3.89
C PHE A 113 4.43 15.13 -5.38
N PHE A 114 3.94 14.09 -6.03
CA PHE A 114 3.64 14.15 -7.47
C PHE A 114 2.52 15.15 -7.78
N TYR A 115 1.48 15.21 -6.95
CA TYR A 115 0.42 16.23 -7.10
C TYR A 115 0.96 17.65 -6.90
N LEU A 116 1.87 17.85 -5.95
CA LEU A 116 2.51 19.15 -5.74
C LEU A 116 3.34 19.56 -6.95
N VAL A 117 4.17 18.67 -7.48
CA VAL A 117 4.98 18.94 -8.68
C VAL A 117 4.06 19.19 -9.88
N ALA A 118 3.02 18.40 -10.06
CA ALA A 118 2.04 18.59 -11.13
C ALA A 118 1.33 19.96 -11.02
N ALA A 119 0.97 20.38 -9.80
CA ALA A 119 0.39 21.69 -9.54
C ALA A 119 1.34 22.83 -9.92
N LEU A 120 2.63 22.72 -9.56
CA LEU A 120 3.64 23.72 -9.90
C LEU A 120 3.88 23.83 -11.42
N VAL A 121 3.98 22.69 -12.10
CA VAL A 121 4.13 22.65 -13.57
C VAL A 121 2.90 23.22 -14.25
N CYS A 122 1.71 22.83 -13.78
CA CYS A 122 0.45 23.36 -14.29
C CYS A 122 0.34 24.87 -14.07
N LEU A 123 0.64 25.36 -12.85
CA LEU A 123 0.64 26.78 -12.52
C LEU A 123 1.54 27.56 -13.46
N THR A 124 2.80 27.12 -13.62
CA THR A 124 3.80 27.80 -14.46
C THR A 124 3.36 27.83 -15.93
N THR A 125 2.89 26.69 -16.45
CA THR A 125 2.44 26.57 -17.84
C THR A 125 1.20 27.41 -18.10
N MET A 126 0.23 27.40 -17.18
CA MET A 126 -1.00 28.16 -17.33
C MET A 126 -0.76 29.68 -17.17
N THR A 127 0.09 30.10 -16.26
CA THR A 127 0.49 31.52 -16.14
C THR A 127 1.09 32.00 -17.45
N ARG A 128 2.02 31.24 -18.04
CA ARG A 128 2.60 31.57 -19.33
C ARG A 128 1.56 31.61 -20.45
N MET A 129 0.68 30.64 -20.53
CA MET A 129 -0.36 30.59 -21.55
C MET A 129 -1.34 31.75 -21.43
N VAL A 130 -1.70 32.15 -20.20
CA VAL A 130 -2.58 33.30 -19.95
C VAL A 130 -1.85 34.61 -20.31
N ASP A 131 -0.58 34.74 -19.97
CA ASP A 131 0.27 35.88 -20.36
C ASP A 131 0.34 36.05 -21.89
N GLU A 132 0.58 34.96 -22.62
CA GLU A 132 0.63 34.96 -24.09
C GLU A 132 -0.72 35.35 -24.73
N GLN A 133 -1.84 35.03 -24.08
CA GLN A 133 -3.20 35.37 -24.55
C GLN A 133 -3.76 36.65 -23.95
N ARG A 134 -2.94 37.46 -23.29
CA ARG A 134 -3.35 38.66 -22.56
C ARG A 134 -4.17 39.64 -23.42
N GLN A 135 -3.74 39.88 -24.67
CA GLN A 135 -4.47 40.75 -25.59
C GLN A 135 -5.88 40.22 -25.92
N THR A 136 -6.00 38.92 -26.16
CA THR A 136 -7.30 38.27 -26.41
C THR A 136 -8.22 38.38 -25.18
N ILE A 137 -7.67 38.20 -23.98
CA ILE A 137 -8.40 38.39 -22.72
C ILE A 137 -8.87 39.82 -22.58
N GLY A 138 -8.01 40.81 -22.88
CA GLY A 138 -8.33 42.21 -22.86
C GLY A 138 -9.49 42.58 -23.81
N THR A 139 -9.41 42.05 -25.03
CA THR A 139 -10.48 42.24 -26.04
C THR A 139 -11.82 41.67 -25.60
N LEU A 140 -11.82 40.45 -25.07
CA LEU A 140 -13.05 39.80 -24.56
C LEU A 140 -13.65 40.58 -23.38
N LYS A 141 -12.81 41.13 -22.50
CA LYS A 141 -13.27 41.98 -21.39
C LYS A 141 -13.84 43.31 -21.91
N ALA A 142 -13.23 43.93 -22.94
CA ALA A 142 -13.74 45.14 -23.55
C ALA A 142 -15.13 44.91 -24.23
N LEU A 143 -15.37 43.70 -24.76
CA LEU A 143 -16.64 43.26 -25.29
C LEU A 143 -17.69 42.91 -24.22
N GLY A 144 -17.36 43.05 -22.93
CA GLY A 144 -18.29 42.81 -21.83
C GLY A 144 -18.38 41.36 -21.33
N TYR A 145 -17.47 40.47 -21.73
CA TYR A 145 -17.46 39.11 -21.19
C TYR A 145 -17.05 39.09 -19.72
N ASN A 146 -17.81 38.33 -18.91
CA ASN A 146 -17.51 38.16 -17.50
C ASN A 146 -16.19 37.39 -17.31
N LYS A 147 -15.37 37.79 -16.31
CA LYS A 147 -14.12 37.15 -15.91
C LYS A 147 -14.23 35.63 -15.76
N PHE A 148 -15.32 35.16 -15.14
CA PHE A 148 -15.60 33.75 -14.96
C PHE A 148 -15.76 32.98 -16.29
N ARG A 149 -16.43 33.57 -17.25
CA ARG A 149 -16.64 32.97 -18.58
C ARG A 149 -15.33 32.85 -19.36
N ILE A 150 -14.42 33.81 -19.19
CA ILE A 150 -13.10 33.80 -19.79
C ILE A 150 -12.23 32.70 -19.12
N ALA A 151 -12.25 32.62 -17.77
CA ALA A 151 -11.53 31.61 -17.00
C ALA A 151 -11.98 30.17 -17.34
N MET A 152 -13.28 29.97 -17.60
CA MET A 152 -13.85 28.65 -17.93
C MET A 152 -13.16 27.99 -19.14
N LYS A 153 -12.69 28.75 -20.12
CA LYS A 153 -11.92 28.22 -21.25
C LYS A 153 -10.67 27.49 -20.77
N TYR A 154 -9.92 28.10 -19.88
CA TYR A 154 -8.65 27.56 -19.36
C TYR A 154 -8.93 26.41 -18.37
N ILE A 155 -9.93 26.55 -17.53
CA ILE A 155 -10.37 25.51 -16.59
C ILE A 155 -10.80 24.24 -17.34
N THR A 156 -11.63 24.38 -18.37
CA THR A 156 -12.09 23.25 -19.17
C THR A 156 -10.93 22.56 -19.88
N TYR A 157 -10.02 23.31 -20.46
CA TYR A 157 -8.82 22.76 -21.10
C TYR A 157 -7.99 21.94 -20.11
N ALA A 158 -7.69 22.50 -18.95
CA ALA A 158 -6.89 21.83 -17.94
C ALA A 158 -7.61 20.61 -17.33
N ALA A 159 -8.92 20.72 -17.09
CA ALA A 159 -9.71 19.61 -16.57
C ALA A 159 -9.76 18.42 -17.54
N VAL A 160 -9.97 18.70 -18.84
CA VAL A 160 -9.97 17.65 -19.87
C VAL A 160 -8.58 17.02 -20.00
N ALA A 161 -7.52 17.82 -20.02
CA ALA A 161 -6.15 17.32 -20.08
C ALA A 161 -5.79 16.46 -18.85
N SER A 162 -6.15 16.91 -17.64
CA SER A 162 -5.90 16.18 -16.41
C SER A 162 -6.73 14.89 -16.33
N LEU A 163 -7.99 14.93 -16.77
CA LEU A 163 -8.85 13.75 -16.81
C LEU A 163 -8.32 12.68 -17.76
N THR A 164 -7.99 13.06 -19.00
CA THR A 164 -7.46 12.13 -20.00
C THR A 164 -6.11 11.58 -19.58
N GLY A 165 -5.19 12.42 -19.10
CA GLY A 165 -3.91 12.00 -18.57
C GLY A 165 -4.03 11.07 -17.36
N GLY A 166 -4.96 11.37 -16.44
CA GLY A 166 -5.26 10.55 -15.28
C GLY A 166 -5.78 9.17 -15.63
N VAL A 167 -6.73 9.07 -16.56
CA VAL A 167 -7.26 7.79 -17.03
C VAL A 167 -6.19 6.95 -17.71
N ILE A 168 -5.42 7.55 -18.62
CA ILE A 168 -4.31 6.86 -19.30
C ILE A 168 -3.25 6.42 -18.27
N GLY A 169 -2.91 7.28 -17.30
CA GLY A 169 -1.96 6.97 -16.25
C GLY A 169 -2.42 5.81 -15.37
N CYS A 170 -3.69 5.77 -14.97
CA CYS A 170 -4.26 4.63 -14.23
C CYS A 170 -4.22 3.34 -15.05
N PHE A 171 -4.58 3.39 -16.33
CA PHE A 171 -4.57 2.22 -17.20
C PHE A 171 -3.15 1.64 -17.33
N VAL A 172 -2.19 2.48 -17.66
CA VAL A 172 -0.77 2.07 -17.78
C VAL A 172 -0.23 1.59 -16.43
N GLY A 173 -0.53 2.32 -15.36
CA GLY A 173 -0.07 1.98 -14.02
C GLY A 173 -0.55 0.62 -13.55
N LEU A 174 -1.85 0.36 -13.65
CA LEU A 174 -2.45 -0.92 -13.23
C LEU A 174 -1.94 -2.13 -14.03
N ASN A 175 -1.57 -1.93 -15.29
CA ASN A 175 -1.08 -3.05 -16.12
C ASN A 175 0.44 -3.27 -15.97
N THR A 176 1.21 -2.25 -15.61
CA THR A 176 2.68 -2.33 -15.61
C THR A 176 3.25 -2.58 -14.21
N PHE A 177 2.85 -1.77 -13.22
CA PHE A 177 3.47 -1.81 -11.90
C PHE A 177 3.27 -3.09 -11.11
N PRO A 178 2.10 -3.74 -11.08
CA PRO A 178 1.93 -4.98 -10.33
C PRO A 178 2.88 -6.08 -10.78
N GLY A 179 3.11 -6.21 -12.09
CA GLY A 179 4.04 -7.19 -12.65
C GLY A 179 5.49 -6.93 -12.27
N ILE A 180 5.92 -5.67 -12.31
CA ILE A 180 7.28 -5.28 -11.92
C ILE A 180 7.52 -5.55 -10.44
N ILE A 181 6.58 -5.12 -9.58
CA ILE A 181 6.67 -5.32 -8.12
C ILE A 181 6.68 -6.81 -7.79
N PHE A 182 5.79 -7.59 -8.39
CA PHE A 182 5.73 -9.03 -8.18
C PHE A 182 7.04 -9.73 -8.57
N THR A 183 7.63 -9.35 -9.71
CA THR A 183 8.92 -9.91 -10.15
C THR A 183 10.04 -9.57 -9.16
N ALA A 184 10.07 -8.36 -8.63
CA ALA A 184 11.05 -7.95 -7.63
C ALA A 184 10.87 -8.73 -6.30
N TRP A 185 9.62 -8.93 -5.87
CA TRP A 185 9.32 -9.67 -4.64
C TRP A 185 9.59 -11.16 -4.76
N ASN A 186 9.34 -11.75 -5.93
CA ASN A 186 9.60 -13.18 -6.18
C ASN A 186 11.09 -13.55 -6.12
N THR A 187 11.97 -12.56 -6.09
CA THR A 187 13.40 -12.75 -5.85
C THR A 187 13.70 -13.02 -4.36
N ALA A 188 12.90 -12.45 -3.45
CA ALA A 188 13.08 -12.55 -2.00
C ALA A 188 12.16 -13.58 -1.34
N TYR A 189 10.94 -13.72 -1.88
CA TYR A 189 9.90 -14.59 -1.33
C TYR A 189 9.37 -15.53 -2.41
N THR A 190 9.09 -16.79 -2.04
CA THR A 190 8.41 -17.73 -2.92
C THR A 190 6.90 -17.53 -2.77
N VAL A 191 6.28 -16.80 -3.70
CA VAL A 191 4.85 -16.51 -3.69
C VAL A 191 4.18 -17.17 -4.90
N ASP A 192 3.12 -17.92 -4.66
CA ASP A 192 2.34 -18.59 -5.70
C ASP A 192 1.44 -17.60 -6.46
N GLY A 193 1.97 -17.07 -7.56
CA GLY A 193 1.20 -16.32 -8.53
C GLY A 193 0.75 -14.91 -8.08
N LEU A 194 0.62 -14.02 -9.05
CA LEU A 194 0.04 -12.69 -8.86
C LEU A 194 -1.49 -12.79 -8.99
N VAL A 195 -2.21 -12.51 -7.92
CA VAL A 195 -3.67 -12.31 -7.98
C VAL A 195 -3.93 -10.81 -8.11
N PRO A 196 -4.24 -10.31 -9.32
CA PRO A 196 -4.52 -8.90 -9.49
C PRO A 196 -5.87 -8.55 -8.85
N ALA A 197 -5.83 -7.67 -7.86
CA ALA A 197 -7.02 -7.09 -7.24
C ALA A 197 -7.06 -5.56 -7.52
N PRO A 198 -7.49 -5.15 -8.73
CA PRO A 198 -7.49 -3.73 -9.10
C PRO A 198 -8.49 -2.96 -8.24
N GLN A 199 -8.00 -2.03 -7.45
CA GLN A 199 -8.84 -1.15 -6.63
C GLN A 199 -9.30 0.05 -7.47
N ILE A 200 -10.34 -0.15 -8.27
CA ILE A 200 -10.89 0.88 -9.17
C ILE A 200 -11.32 2.13 -8.39
N ALA A 201 -11.83 1.97 -7.17
CA ALA A 201 -12.21 3.08 -6.31
C ALA A 201 -11.03 4.03 -6.02
N LEU A 202 -9.84 3.49 -5.71
CA LEU A 202 -8.63 4.29 -5.51
C LEU A 202 -8.20 5.04 -6.78
N CYS A 203 -8.33 4.42 -7.95
CA CYS A 203 -8.04 5.08 -9.22
C CYS A 203 -8.97 6.28 -9.46
N ILE A 204 -10.27 6.12 -9.20
CA ILE A 204 -11.25 7.20 -9.32
C ILE A 204 -10.91 8.35 -8.38
N VAL A 205 -10.59 8.05 -7.12
CA VAL A 205 -10.21 9.06 -6.13
C VAL A 205 -8.91 9.77 -6.55
N ALA A 206 -7.91 9.03 -7.02
CA ALA A 206 -6.64 9.60 -7.48
C ALA A 206 -6.84 10.55 -8.66
N VAL A 207 -7.63 10.16 -9.67
CA VAL A 207 -7.95 11.01 -10.82
C VAL A 207 -8.75 12.24 -10.39
N ALA A 208 -9.72 12.10 -9.49
CA ALA A 208 -10.50 13.22 -8.97
C ALA A 208 -9.62 14.24 -8.25
N ILE A 209 -8.68 13.78 -7.41
CA ILE A 209 -7.70 14.65 -6.73
C ILE A 209 -6.81 15.34 -7.76
N ALA A 210 -6.32 14.63 -8.78
CA ALA A 210 -5.48 15.21 -9.84
C ALA A 210 -6.22 16.34 -10.57
N VAL A 211 -7.46 16.12 -10.97
CA VAL A 211 -8.31 17.14 -11.62
C VAL A 211 -8.54 18.32 -10.69
N PHE A 212 -8.87 18.07 -9.44
CA PHE A 212 -9.10 19.12 -8.45
C PHE A 212 -7.85 20.01 -8.25
N VAL A 213 -6.70 19.42 -8.03
CA VAL A 213 -5.41 20.13 -7.85
C VAL A 213 -5.09 20.96 -9.08
N THR A 214 -5.26 20.38 -10.28
CA THR A 214 -5.02 21.07 -11.55
C THR A 214 -5.96 22.25 -11.73
N VAL A 215 -7.25 22.10 -11.47
CA VAL A 215 -8.24 23.17 -11.55
C VAL A 215 -7.92 24.32 -10.59
N VAL A 216 -7.54 24.00 -9.36
CA VAL A 216 -7.14 25.00 -8.35
C VAL A 216 -5.90 25.77 -8.84
N ALA A 217 -4.89 25.08 -9.38
CA ALA A 217 -3.70 25.73 -9.93
C ALA A 217 -4.03 26.66 -11.10
N VAL A 218 -4.96 26.26 -11.99
CA VAL A 218 -5.40 27.10 -13.11
C VAL A 218 -6.17 28.33 -12.63
N ILE A 219 -7.05 28.17 -11.66
CA ILE A 219 -7.76 29.30 -11.06
C ILE A 219 -6.75 30.30 -10.46
N ALA A 220 -5.76 29.81 -9.71
CA ALA A 220 -4.71 30.65 -9.15
C ALA A 220 -3.92 31.40 -10.23
N ALA A 221 -3.55 30.73 -11.34
CA ALA A 221 -2.89 31.36 -12.47
C ALA A 221 -3.75 32.45 -13.15
N CYS A 222 -5.05 32.20 -13.28
CA CYS A 222 -5.96 33.13 -13.94
C CYS A 222 -6.31 34.36 -13.09
N ILE A 223 -6.32 34.26 -11.77
CA ILE A 223 -6.71 35.37 -10.88
C ILE A 223 -5.88 36.62 -11.12
N GLY A 224 -4.56 36.47 -11.29
CA GLY A 224 -3.64 37.57 -11.50
C GLY A 224 -4.04 38.44 -12.71
N GLU A 225 -4.10 37.84 -13.90
CA GLU A 225 -4.36 38.54 -15.16
C GLU A 225 -5.84 38.93 -15.34
N LEU A 226 -6.77 38.10 -14.83
CA LEU A 226 -8.21 38.41 -14.92
C LEU A 226 -8.63 39.54 -13.96
N THR A 227 -7.81 39.95 -13.02
CA THR A 227 -8.09 41.08 -12.12
C THR A 227 -7.66 42.41 -12.72
N GLU A 228 -6.68 42.43 -13.65
CA GLU A 228 -6.22 43.66 -14.30
C GLU A 228 -7.30 44.30 -15.17
N GLU A 229 -7.22 45.63 -15.30
CA GLU A 229 -8.12 46.43 -16.14
C GLU A 229 -7.93 46.14 -17.63
N PRO A 230 -9.00 46.18 -18.47
CA PRO A 230 -8.89 45.93 -19.92
C PRO A 230 -7.86 46.77 -20.63
N ALA A 231 -7.74 48.06 -20.25
CA ALA A 231 -6.78 48.99 -20.84
C ALA A 231 -5.32 48.60 -20.58
N MET A 232 -5.03 48.01 -19.42
CA MET A 232 -3.72 47.53 -19.06
C MET A 232 -3.35 46.21 -19.78
N LEU A 233 -4.33 45.37 -20.05
CA LEU A 233 -4.18 44.11 -20.76
C LEU A 233 -3.86 44.30 -22.24
N LEU A 234 -4.30 45.41 -22.84
CA LEU A 234 -4.05 45.74 -24.25
C LEU A 234 -2.67 46.38 -24.47
N ARG A 235 -1.98 46.81 -23.41
CA ARG A 235 -0.60 47.36 -23.54
C ARG A 235 0.44 46.24 -23.54
N PRO A 236 1.45 46.27 -24.40
CA PRO A 236 2.53 45.30 -24.34
C PRO A 236 3.24 45.39 -22.98
N LYS A 237 3.49 44.25 -22.35
CA LYS A 237 4.26 44.16 -21.10
C LYS A 237 5.72 44.56 -21.39
N SER A 238 6.28 45.51 -20.64
CA SER A 238 7.70 45.82 -20.73
C SER A 238 8.53 44.58 -20.49
N PRO A 239 9.55 44.29 -21.30
CA PRO A 239 10.46 43.18 -21.01
C PRO A 239 11.09 43.38 -19.65
N LYS A 240 11.01 42.34 -18.78
CA LYS A 240 11.72 42.26 -17.51
C LYS A 240 13.17 41.85 -17.74
#